data_2d3056b79cffb254077be9c441f7bdfb
#
_entry.id   2d3056b79cffb254077be9c441f7bdfb
#
_cell.length_a   1.000
_cell.length_b   1.000
_cell.length_c   1.000
_cell.angle_alpha   90.00
_cell.angle_beta   90.00
_cell.angle_gamma   90.00
#
_symmetry.space_group_name_H-M   'P 1'
#
loop_
_entity.id
_entity.type
_entity.pdbx_description
1 polymer ?
#
loop_
_entity_poly.entity_id
_entity_poly.type
_entity_poly.pdbx_seq_one_letter_code
_entity_poly.pdbx_strand_id
1 'polypeptide(L)'
;MTGLESGGRVFGARANSFSPDLIEVYGGLGLDFAWLDIEHGGPSIDDATTLGHLVRAATVGDIDLMIRLPSNDLAVVRKTLDTGVRTLVVPRVETAADLRRATRAAFYTYDGDPGERGVAHARGSSWGADLDTDHEDASVLVGTMIENRTAVENIEEVLSVPGVGFAYLGPGDLAVSLGHPGETDHPEVQEAVETAQEACIEAGVPLGVSATSVADAESALDAGHRIVRLGDEMEAVRKLVGERLAAVGDGD
;
A
#
# COMPACT_ATOMS: atom_id res chain seq x y z
N MET A 1 4.69 7.22 7.39
CA MET A 1 3.54 7.86 6.68
C MET A 1 3.05 9.18 7.34
N THR A 2 3.88 9.84 8.14
CA THR A 2 3.55 11.09 8.85
C THR A 2 3.09 12.25 7.94
N GLY A 3 3.60 12.30 6.70
CA GLY A 3 3.13 13.30 5.72
C GLY A 3 1.65 13.18 5.36
N LEU A 4 1.08 11.98 5.39
CA LEU A 4 -0.32 11.74 5.05
C LEU A 4 -1.27 12.25 6.15
N GLU A 5 -0.91 12.05 7.41
CA GLU A 5 -1.68 12.50 8.57
C GLU A 5 -1.81 14.03 8.62
N SER A 6 -0.76 14.75 8.21
CA SER A 6 -0.75 16.22 8.17
C SER A 6 -1.46 16.84 6.96
N GLY A 7 -2.14 16.04 6.13
CA GLY A 7 -2.80 16.51 4.92
C GLY A 7 -1.85 16.63 3.70
N GLY A 8 -0.60 16.19 3.84
CA GLY A 8 0.41 16.23 2.78
C GLY A 8 0.26 15.13 1.73
N ARG A 9 1.19 15.13 0.79
CA ARG A 9 1.37 14.13 -0.26
C ARG A 9 2.54 13.22 0.13
N VAL A 10 2.46 11.94 -0.23
CA VAL A 10 3.53 10.97 0.01
C VAL A 10 3.89 10.24 -1.27
N PHE A 11 5.17 10.01 -1.48
CA PHE A 11 5.73 9.39 -2.66
C PHE A 11 6.48 8.12 -2.31
N GLY A 12 6.33 7.09 -3.12
CA GLY A 12 7.05 5.84 -2.92
C GLY A 12 7.38 5.13 -4.21
N ALA A 13 8.05 4.01 -4.10
CA ALA A 13 8.32 3.11 -5.21
C ALA A 13 8.15 1.65 -4.79
N ARG A 14 7.81 0.78 -5.74
CA ARG A 14 7.72 -0.66 -5.48
C ARG A 14 9.12 -1.26 -5.43
N ALA A 15 9.36 -2.13 -4.45
CA ALA A 15 10.58 -2.90 -4.31
C ALA A 15 10.29 -4.37 -4.61
N ASN A 16 10.43 -4.79 -5.88
CA ASN A 16 10.16 -6.15 -6.34
C ASN A 16 11.21 -7.17 -5.89
N SER A 17 12.45 -6.72 -5.70
CA SER A 17 13.58 -7.58 -5.30
C SER A 17 13.58 -7.91 -3.81
N PHE A 18 12.78 -7.23 -3.00
CA PHE A 18 12.80 -7.38 -1.55
C PHE A 18 14.20 -7.25 -0.93
N SER A 19 15.04 -6.39 -1.54
CA SER A 19 16.39 -6.14 -1.09
C SER A 19 16.40 -5.07 0.02
N PRO A 20 17.02 -5.35 1.19
CA PRO A 20 17.27 -4.33 2.21
C PRO A 20 18.05 -3.13 1.66
N ASP A 21 19.07 -3.38 0.82
CA ASP A 21 19.90 -2.32 0.24
C ASP A 21 19.06 -1.37 -0.64
N LEU A 22 18.08 -1.92 -1.38
CA LEU A 22 17.17 -1.10 -2.18
C LEU A 22 16.26 -0.22 -1.32
N ILE A 23 15.80 -0.73 -0.19
CA ILE A 23 15.00 0.06 0.77
C ILE A 23 15.81 1.25 1.30
N GLU A 24 17.08 1.04 1.64
CA GLU A 24 17.97 2.13 2.07
C GLU A 24 18.23 3.14 0.94
N VAL A 25 18.37 2.67 -0.31
CA VAL A 25 18.48 3.56 -1.48
C VAL A 25 17.22 4.42 -1.66
N TYR A 26 16.04 3.83 -1.51
CA TYR A 26 14.78 4.58 -1.60
C TYR A 26 14.65 5.63 -0.51
N GLY A 27 15.02 5.32 0.73
CA GLY A 27 15.09 6.30 1.81
C GLY A 27 16.08 7.42 1.50
N GLY A 28 17.29 7.08 1.00
CA GLY A 28 18.30 8.04 0.59
C GLY A 28 17.89 8.95 -0.56
N LEU A 29 16.92 8.54 -1.39
CA LEU A 29 16.30 9.38 -2.42
C LEU A 29 15.23 10.33 -1.86
N GLY A 30 14.82 10.17 -0.61
CA GLY A 30 13.76 10.95 0.03
C GLY A 30 12.36 10.47 -0.29
N LEU A 31 12.18 9.19 -0.65
CA LEU A 31 10.86 8.59 -0.76
C LEU A 31 10.27 8.37 0.63
N ASP A 32 8.95 8.58 0.74
CA ASP A 32 8.22 8.41 2.01
C ASP A 32 7.93 6.94 2.30
N PHE A 33 7.72 6.10 1.26
CA PHE A 33 7.45 4.69 1.44
C PHE A 33 8.05 3.78 0.36
N ALA A 34 8.37 2.56 0.75
CA ALA A 34 8.63 1.45 -0.15
C ALA A 34 7.42 0.51 -0.18
N TRP A 35 6.85 0.30 -1.38
CA TRP A 35 5.76 -0.63 -1.58
C TRP A 35 6.29 -2.05 -1.72
N LEU A 36 5.82 -2.94 -0.86
CA LEU A 36 6.09 -4.37 -0.91
C LEU A 36 4.81 -5.12 -1.24
N ASP A 37 4.86 -5.91 -2.31
CA ASP A 37 3.71 -6.68 -2.77
C ASP A 37 3.88 -8.15 -2.42
N ILE A 38 3.22 -8.61 -1.37
CA ILE A 38 3.24 -10.01 -0.97
C ILE A 38 1.97 -10.78 -1.38
N GLU A 39 1.09 -10.15 -2.16
CA GLU A 39 0.00 -10.83 -2.86
C GLU A 39 0.50 -11.55 -4.11
N HIS A 40 1.24 -10.84 -4.99
CA HIS A 40 1.68 -11.36 -6.28
C HIS A 40 3.18 -11.63 -6.35
N GLY A 41 3.93 -11.34 -5.30
CA GLY A 41 5.38 -11.51 -5.28
C GLY A 41 5.93 -11.70 -3.87
N GLY A 42 7.25 -11.66 -3.78
CA GLY A 42 7.96 -11.60 -2.51
C GLY A 42 7.99 -12.86 -1.68
N PRO A 43 8.55 -12.73 -0.47
CA PRO A 43 8.59 -13.83 0.47
C PRO A 43 7.18 -14.13 1.01
N SER A 44 6.98 -15.37 1.43
CA SER A 44 5.80 -15.70 2.24
C SER A 44 5.76 -14.82 3.50
N ILE A 45 4.55 -14.48 3.97
CA ILE A 45 4.38 -13.82 5.27
C ILE A 45 5.00 -14.65 6.43
N ASP A 46 5.25 -15.93 6.20
CA ASP A 46 5.92 -16.81 7.16
C ASP A 46 7.45 -16.59 7.21
N ASP A 47 8.04 -15.93 6.24
CA ASP A 47 9.45 -15.54 6.25
C ASP A 47 9.67 -14.24 7.07
N ALA A 48 9.47 -14.37 8.38
CA ALA A 48 9.68 -13.27 9.32
C ALA A 48 11.14 -12.76 9.33
N THR A 49 12.10 -13.55 8.85
CA THR A 49 13.51 -13.15 8.77
C THR A 49 13.70 -12.11 7.67
N THR A 50 13.25 -12.39 6.47
CA THR A 50 13.32 -11.43 5.34
C THR A 50 12.54 -10.16 5.65
N LEU A 51 11.29 -10.27 6.12
CA LEU A 51 10.50 -9.11 6.52
C LEU A 51 11.18 -8.30 7.62
N GLY A 52 11.77 -8.97 8.62
CA GLY A 52 12.52 -8.31 9.67
C GLY A 52 13.79 -7.58 9.19
N HIS A 53 14.44 -8.05 8.11
CA HIS A 53 15.56 -7.34 7.49
C HIS A 53 15.07 -6.09 6.74
N LEU A 54 13.96 -6.18 6.02
CA LEU A 54 13.37 -5.03 5.32
C LEU A 54 12.91 -3.93 6.30
N VAL A 55 12.30 -4.32 7.43
CA VAL A 55 11.92 -3.37 8.49
C VAL A 55 13.15 -2.66 9.09
N ARG A 56 14.28 -3.37 9.28
CA ARG A 56 15.51 -2.74 9.75
C ARG A 56 16.08 -1.77 8.73
N ALA A 57 16.11 -2.15 7.46
CA ALA A 57 16.55 -1.29 6.37
C ALA A 57 15.66 -0.03 6.26
N ALA A 58 14.36 -0.18 6.39
CA ALA A 58 13.42 0.95 6.42
C ALA A 58 13.71 1.89 7.60
N THR A 59 14.00 1.34 8.77
CA THR A 59 14.41 2.15 9.95
C THR A 59 15.71 2.90 9.69
N VAL A 60 16.69 2.29 9.03
CA VAL A 60 17.98 2.92 8.68
C VAL A 60 17.79 3.98 7.61
N GLY A 61 16.97 3.71 6.60
CA GLY A 61 16.67 4.61 5.49
C GLY A 61 15.69 5.74 5.82
N ASP A 62 15.11 5.76 7.02
CA ASP A 62 14.04 6.68 7.43
C ASP A 62 12.87 6.69 6.43
N ILE A 63 12.42 5.50 6.06
CA ILE A 63 11.35 5.27 5.07
C ILE A 63 10.33 4.28 5.63
N ASP A 64 9.04 4.48 5.33
CA ASP A 64 8.01 3.53 5.72
C ASP A 64 7.92 2.31 4.77
N LEU A 65 7.48 1.17 5.28
CA LEU A 65 7.09 0.03 4.46
C LEU A 65 5.58 -0.02 4.33
N MET A 66 5.08 0.05 3.10
CA MET A 66 3.68 -0.18 2.75
C MET A 66 3.54 -1.58 2.15
N ILE A 67 2.86 -2.48 2.85
CA ILE A 67 2.75 -3.89 2.42
C ILE A 67 1.34 -4.18 1.92
N ARG A 68 1.22 -4.61 0.65
CA ARG A 68 0.00 -5.24 0.15
C ARG A 68 -0.03 -6.69 0.61
N LEU A 69 -1.05 -7.02 1.40
CA LEU A 69 -1.24 -8.35 1.98
C LEU A 69 -1.66 -9.37 0.90
N PRO A 70 -1.46 -10.68 1.13
CA PRO A 70 -1.98 -11.72 0.23
C PRO A 70 -3.48 -11.96 0.41
N SER A 71 -4.07 -11.50 1.50
CA SER A 71 -5.50 -11.65 1.82
C SER A 71 -5.90 -10.78 3.00
N ASN A 72 -7.21 -10.72 3.29
CA ASN A 72 -7.79 -10.08 4.49
C ASN A 72 -7.86 -11.02 5.71
N ASP A 73 -7.08 -12.11 5.73
CA ASP A 73 -7.08 -13.09 6.83
C ASP A 73 -6.50 -12.47 8.11
N LEU A 74 -7.16 -12.71 9.25
CA LEU A 74 -6.78 -12.15 10.55
C LEU A 74 -5.36 -12.53 10.97
N ALA A 75 -4.94 -13.78 10.68
CA ALA A 75 -3.61 -14.25 11.05
C ALA A 75 -2.53 -13.57 10.20
N VAL A 76 -2.83 -13.30 8.91
CA VAL A 76 -1.95 -12.58 8.00
C VAL A 76 -1.74 -11.14 8.48
N VAL A 77 -2.84 -10.43 8.79
CA VAL A 77 -2.79 -9.05 9.31
C VAL A 77 -1.93 -8.98 10.58
N ARG A 78 -2.25 -9.80 11.59
CA ARG A 78 -1.53 -9.84 12.88
C ARG A 78 -0.06 -10.14 12.69
N LYS A 79 0.26 -11.18 11.92
CA LYS A 79 1.64 -11.61 11.68
C LYS A 79 2.46 -10.55 10.95
N THR A 80 1.87 -9.82 10.01
CA THR A 80 2.54 -8.71 9.34
C THR A 80 2.88 -7.59 10.33
N LEU A 81 1.94 -7.20 11.18
CA LEU A 81 2.17 -6.18 12.22
C LEU A 81 3.22 -6.61 13.25
N ASP A 82 3.27 -7.90 13.59
CA ASP A 82 4.28 -8.45 14.52
C ASP A 82 5.72 -8.32 13.97
N THR A 83 5.90 -8.24 12.65
CA THR A 83 7.22 -7.96 12.04
C THR A 83 7.70 -6.53 12.26
N GLY A 84 6.83 -5.62 12.67
CA GLY A 84 7.11 -4.19 12.85
C GLY A 84 6.64 -3.30 11.71
N VAL A 85 6.00 -3.86 10.69
CA VAL A 85 5.31 -3.09 9.64
C VAL A 85 4.11 -2.37 10.24
N ARG A 86 3.81 -1.15 9.75
CA ARG A 86 2.72 -0.34 10.26
C ARG A 86 1.73 0.09 9.18
N THR A 87 2.09 0.02 7.91
CA THR A 87 1.18 0.40 6.81
C THR A 87 0.82 -0.83 5.99
N LEU A 88 -0.45 -1.19 6.01
CA LEU A 88 -1.00 -2.37 5.36
C LEU A 88 -1.96 -1.95 4.24
N VAL A 89 -1.97 -2.71 3.15
CA VAL A 89 -2.96 -2.59 2.07
C VAL A 89 -3.70 -3.91 1.93
N VAL A 90 -5.00 -3.89 2.14
CA VAL A 90 -5.87 -5.07 2.04
C VAL A 90 -6.36 -5.20 0.61
N PRO A 91 -6.01 -6.29 -0.11
CA PRO A 91 -6.45 -6.50 -1.47
C PRO A 91 -7.86 -7.09 -1.52
N ARG A 92 -8.48 -7.07 -2.70
CA ARG A 92 -9.71 -7.78 -3.05
C ARG A 92 -10.88 -7.54 -2.10
N VAL A 93 -10.94 -6.35 -1.53
CA VAL A 93 -12.09 -5.91 -0.74
C VAL A 93 -13.27 -5.71 -1.68
N GLU A 94 -14.42 -6.32 -1.34
CA GLU A 94 -15.68 -6.17 -2.08
C GLU A 94 -16.74 -5.48 -1.22
N THR A 95 -16.68 -5.69 0.09
CA THR A 95 -17.67 -5.21 1.03
C THR A 95 -17.04 -4.57 2.28
N ALA A 96 -17.82 -3.77 2.99
CA ALA A 96 -17.43 -3.25 4.30
C ALA A 96 -17.08 -4.38 5.30
N ALA A 97 -17.70 -5.54 5.18
CA ALA A 97 -17.42 -6.69 6.06
C ALA A 97 -16.01 -7.25 5.82
N ASP A 98 -15.54 -7.30 4.57
CA ASP A 98 -14.19 -7.75 4.23
C ASP A 98 -13.14 -6.84 4.87
N LEU A 99 -13.31 -5.53 4.72
CA LEU A 99 -12.39 -4.55 5.26
C LEU A 99 -12.45 -4.50 6.79
N ARG A 100 -13.64 -4.53 7.38
CA ARG A 100 -13.82 -4.54 8.84
C ARG A 100 -13.14 -5.74 9.48
N ARG A 101 -13.12 -6.88 8.82
CA ARG A 101 -12.41 -8.07 9.28
C ARG A 101 -10.92 -7.80 9.44
N ALA A 102 -10.29 -7.19 8.44
CA ALA A 102 -8.87 -6.87 8.46
C ALA A 102 -8.55 -5.75 9.47
N THR A 103 -9.37 -4.69 9.50
CA THR A 103 -9.16 -3.56 10.45
C THR A 103 -9.28 -4.01 11.90
N ARG A 104 -10.28 -4.81 12.26
CA ARG A 104 -10.39 -5.37 13.62
C ARG A 104 -9.17 -6.19 14.04
N ALA A 105 -8.55 -6.90 13.10
CA ALA A 105 -7.34 -7.68 13.37
C ALA A 105 -6.09 -6.80 13.55
N ALA A 106 -6.13 -5.57 13.05
CA ALA A 106 -5.00 -4.65 13.08
C ALA A 106 -4.89 -3.85 14.39
N PHE A 107 -5.99 -3.71 15.14
CA PHE A 107 -6.07 -2.84 16.30
C PHE A 107 -6.33 -3.61 17.61
N TYR A 108 -5.74 -3.13 18.72
CA TYR A 108 -6.06 -3.59 20.07
C TYR A 108 -7.40 -3.03 20.54
N THR A 109 -7.67 -1.75 20.21
CA THR A 109 -8.97 -1.10 20.44
C THR A 109 -9.55 -0.71 19.08
N TYR A 110 -10.78 -1.14 18.80
CA TYR A 110 -11.44 -0.94 17.54
C TYR A 110 -12.84 -0.35 17.77
N ASP A 111 -13.08 0.87 17.30
CA ASP A 111 -14.37 1.57 17.39
C ASP A 111 -14.94 1.61 18.83
N GLY A 112 -14.07 1.81 19.81
CA GLY A 112 -14.41 1.87 21.24
C GLY A 112 -14.55 0.51 21.94
N ASP A 113 -14.48 -0.60 21.22
CA ASP A 113 -14.54 -1.96 21.75
C ASP A 113 -13.16 -2.65 21.66
N PRO A 114 -12.94 -3.79 22.34
CA PRO A 114 -11.75 -4.60 22.09
C PRO A 114 -11.65 -5.04 20.64
N GLY A 115 -10.49 -4.75 20.01
CA GLY A 115 -10.13 -5.26 18.71
C GLY A 115 -9.71 -6.74 18.75
N GLU A 116 -9.13 -7.20 17.64
CA GLU A 116 -8.72 -8.60 17.53
C GLU A 116 -7.19 -8.76 17.36
N ARG A 117 -6.41 -7.68 17.52
CA ARG A 117 -4.95 -7.76 17.56
C ARG A 117 -4.50 -8.48 18.83
N GLY A 118 -3.66 -9.53 18.65
CA GLY A 118 -3.11 -10.27 19.78
C GLY A 118 -1.81 -9.62 20.29
N VAL A 119 -1.51 -9.85 21.57
CA VAL A 119 -0.22 -9.46 22.13
C VAL A 119 0.83 -10.52 21.77
N ALA A 120 1.89 -10.11 21.07
CA ALA A 120 3.02 -10.96 20.75
C ALA A 120 4.32 -10.38 21.30
N HIS A 121 5.25 -11.25 21.74
CA HIS A 121 6.62 -10.85 22.08
C HIS A 121 7.44 -10.79 20.78
N ALA A 122 7.15 -9.81 19.95
CA ALA A 122 7.70 -9.62 18.62
C ALA A 122 8.22 -8.19 18.44
N ARG A 123 8.82 -7.89 17.29
CA ARG A 123 9.32 -6.55 16.96
C ARG A 123 8.23 -5.50 17.09
N GLY A 124 7.03 -5.80 16.62
CA GLY A 124 5.87 -4.90 16.66
C GLY A 124 5.41 -4.52 18.06
N SER A 125 5.86 -5.19 19.11
CA SER A 125 5.59 -4.89 20.51
C SER A 125 6.88 -4.65 21.31
N SER A 126 7.94 -4.16 20.66
CA SER A 126 9.26 -3.96 21.29
C SER A 126 9.76 -5.18 22.06
N TRP A 127 9.49 -6.38 21.54
CA TRP A 127 9.82 -7.67 22.17
C TRP A 127 9.18 -7.85 23.55
N GLY A 128 8.05 -7.20 23.79
CA GLY A 128 7.33 -7.23 25.07
C GLY A 128 7.94 -6.36 26.17
N ALA A 129 8.92 -5.52 25.83
CA ALA A 129 9.56 -4.63 26.79
C ALA A 129 8.68 -3.43 27.18
N ASP A 130 7.88 -2.98 26.25
CA ASP A 130 6.94 -1.88 26.43
C ASP A 130 5.73 -2.11 25.52
N LEU A 131 4.56 -2.32 26.11
CA LEU A 131 3.30 -2.49 25.38
C LEU A 131 2.40 -1.30 25.68
N ASP A 132 2.58 -0.25 24.90
CA ASP A 132 1.66 0.86 24.82
C ASP A 132 0.68 0.62 23.65
N THR A 133 -0.50 0.07 23.97
CA THR A 133 -1.49 -0.31 22.96
C THR A 133 -2.07 0.92 22.25
N ASP A 134 -2.17 2.07 22.90
CA ASP A 134 -2.69 3.28 22.30
C ASP A 134 -1.69 3.86 21.28
N HIS A 135 -0.40 3.84 21.62
CA HIS A 135 0.66 4.23 20.69
C HIS A 135 0.77 3.26 19.50
N GLU A 136 0.67 1.97 19.77
CA GLU A 136 0.69 0.95 18.72
C GLU A 136 -0.49 1.13 17.74
N ASP A 137 -1.70 1.31 18.24
CA ASP A 137 -2.90 1.52 17.42
C ASP A 137 -2.79 2.83 16.62
N ALA A 138 -2.31 3.91 17.24
CA ALA A 138 -2.10 5.19 16.55
C ALA A 138 -1.03 5.11 15.45
N SER A 139 -0.10 4.14 15.51
CA SER A 139 0.96 3.96 14.52
C SER A 139 0.52 3.14 13.30
N VAL A 140 -0.59 2.41 13.38
CA VAL A 140 -1.06 1.51 12.32
C VAL A 140 -1.94 2.25 11.32
N LEU A 141 -1.63 2.08 10.03
CA LEU A 141 -2.40 2.61 8.92
C LEU A 141 -2.89 1.46 8.04
N VAL A 142 -4.19 1.26 7.96
CA VAL A 142 -4.82 0.23 7.14
C VAL A 142 -5.46 0.87 5.92
N GLY A 143 -5.02 0.48 4.74
CA GLY A 143 -5.61 0.87 3.48
C GLY A 143 -6.35 -0.28 2.81
N THR A 144 -7.19 0.05 1.84
CA THR A 144 -7.94 -0.90 1.01
C THR A 144 -7.61 -0.71 -0.46
N MET A 145 -7.52 -1.82 -1.22
CA MET A 145 -7.52 -1.73 -2.68
C MET A 145 -8.95 -1.51 -3.19
N ILE A 146 -9.09 -0.59 -4.14
CA ILE A 146 -10.32 -0.44 -4.95
C ILE A 146 -9.95 -0.93 -6.35
N GLU A 147 -10.28 -2.19 -6.62
CA GLU A 147 -9.75 -2.92 -7.79
C GLU A 147 -10.77 -3.88 -8.42
N ASN A 148 -12.04 -3.79 -8.03
CA ASN A 148 -13.10 -4.60 -8.62
C ASN A 148 -14.44 -3.86 -8.65
N ARG A 149 -15.35 -4.30 -9.54
CA ARG A 149 -16.69 -3.72 -9.72
C ARG A 149 -17.45 -3.61 -8.41
N THR A 150 -17.48 -4.68 -7.63
CA THR A 150 -18.25 -4.75 -6.39
C THR A 150 -17.75 -3.76 -5.34
N ALA A 151 -16.42 -3.54 -5.26
CA ALA A 151 -15.86 -2.52 -4.38
C ALA A 151 -16.30 -1.10 -4.76
N VAL A 152 -16.38 -0.80 -6.07
CA VAL A 152 -16.87 0.50 -6.56
C VAL A 152 -18.36 0.66 -6.27
N GLU A 153 -19.17 -0.39 -6.49
CA GLU A 153 -20.61 -0.37 -6.18
C GLU A 153 -20.90 -0.18 -4.69
N ASN A 154 -20.01 -0.66 -3.80
CA ASN A 154 -20.13 -0.57 -2.34
C ASN A 154 -19.20 0.49 -1.72
N ILE A 155 -18.67 1.42 -2.52
CA ILE A 155 -17.56 2.29 -2.12
C ILE A 155 -17.83 3.09 -0.84
N GLU A 156 -19.01 3.67 -0.70
CA GLU A 156 -19.40 4.45 0.48
C GLU A 156 -19.37 3.61 1.75
N GLU A 157 -19.92 2.37 1.69
CA GLU A 157 -19.91 1.44 2.82
C GLU A 157 -18.49 1.00 3.19
N VAL A 158 -17.64 0.74 2.18
CA VAL A 158 -16.23 0.34 2.36
C VAL A 158 -15.45 1.48 3.02
N LEU A 159 -15.60 2.71 2.53
CA LEU A 159 -14.90 3.88 3.08
C LEU A 159 -15.39 4.30 4.46
N SER A 160 -16.63 3.91 4.86
CA SER A 160 -17.18 4.19 6.19
C SER A 160 -16.67 3.24 7.29
N VAL A 161 -15.90 2.21 6.95
CA VAL A 161 -15.37 1.24 7.93
C VAL A 161 -14.42 1.94 8.90
N PRO A 162 -14.64 1.89 10.22
CA PRO A 162 -13.72 2.46 11.19
C PRO A 162 -12.30 1.92 11.03
N GLY A 163 -11.28 2.78 11.16
CA GLY A 163 -9.88 2.40 11.03
C GLY A 163 -9.34 2.35 9.59
N VAL A 164 -10.15 2.71 8.59
CA VAL A 164 -9.66 2.92 7.22
C VAL A 164 -8.85 4.22 7.18
N GLY A 165 -7.56 4.09 6.88
CA GLY A 165 -6.64 5.22 6.79
C GLY A 165 -6.45 5.77 5.38
N PHE A 166 -6.64 4.94 4.34
CA PHE A 166 -6.53 5.34 2.94
C PHE A 166 -7.15 4.29 2.00
N ALA A 167 -7.38 4.66 0.75
CA ALA A 167 -7.71 3.77 -0.35
C ALA A 167 -6.60 3.79 -1.40
N TYR A 168 -6.49 2.73 -2.20
CA TYR A 168 -5.53 2.64 -3.28
C TYR A 168 -6.19 2.07 -4.53
N LEU A 169 -6.13 2.79 -5.64
CA LEU A 169 -6.72 2.36 -6.91
C LEU A 169 -5.85 1.28 -7.59
N GLY A 170 -6.51 0.23 -8.04
CA GLY A 170 -5.96 -0.83 -8.89
C GLY A 170 -6.62 -0.85 -10.28
N PRO A 171 -6.34 0.11 -11.19
CA PRO A 171 -7.05 0.22 -12.47
C PRO A 171 -6.91 -1.03 -13.36
N GLY A 172 -5.78 -1.74 -13.26
CA GLY A 172 -5.56 -2.98 -14.02
C GLY A 172 -6.52 -4.10 -13.64
N ASP A 173 -6.64 -4.38 -12.33
CA ASP A 173 -7.54 -5.41 -11.82
C ASP A 173 -9.00 -4.96 -11.94
N LEU A 174 -9.28 -3.68 -11.79
CA LEU A 174 -10.60 -3.09 -12.04
C LEU A 174 -11.03 -3.30 -13.50
N ALA A 175 -10.14 -3.07 -14.46
CA ALA A 175 -10.42 -3.33 -15.87
C ALA A 175 -10.73 -4.82 -16.12
N VAL A 176 -9.97 -5.73 -15.50
CA VAL A 176 -10.28 -7.19 -15.57
C VAL A 176 -11.65 -7.49 -15.00
N SER A 177 -11.98 -6.93 -13.84
CA SER A 177 -13.28 -7.13 -13.16
C SER A 177 -14.47 -6.59 -13.96
N LEU A 178 -14.25 -5.53 -14.75
CA LEU A 178 -15.24 -4.93 -15.64
C LEU A 178 -15.35 -5.64 -16.99
N GLY A 179 -14.46 -6.60 -17.29
CA GLY A 179 -14.47 -7.36 -18.55
C GLY A 179 -13.59 -6.75 -19.65
N HIS A 180 -12.73 -5.79 -19.33
CA HIS A 180 -11.82 -5.07 -20.22
C HIS A 180 -10.34 -5.31 -19.87
N PRO A 181 -9.82 -6.56 -19.85
CA PRO A 181 -8.48 -6.87 -19.38
C PRO A 181 -7.40 -6.15 -20.22
N GLY A 182 -6.57 -5.33 -19.56
CA GLY A 182 -5.51 -4.56 -20.18
C GLY A 182 -5.96 -3.22 -20.80
N GLU A 183 -7.26 -2.89 -20.78
CA GLU A 183 -7.83 -1.68 -21.36
C GLU A 183 -8.20 -0.68 -20.25
N THR A 184 -7.21 -0.21 -19.51
CA THR A 184 -7.45 0.75 -18.41
C THR A 184 -8.06 2.07 -18.88
N ASP A 185 -7.90 2.43 -20.14
CA ASP A 185 -8.48 3.64 -20.77
C ASP A 185 -9.92 3.42 -21.28
N HIS A 186 -10.49 2.23 -21.10
CA HIS A 186 -11.87 1.96 -21.51
C HIS A 186 -12.85 2.87 -20.74
N PRO A 187 -13.88 3.48 -21.40
CA PRO A 187 -14.78 4.44 -20.74
C PRO A 187 -15.42 3.92 -19.44
N GLU A 188 -15.86 2.65 -19.41
CA GLU A 188 -16.45 2.05 -18.21
C GLU A 188 -15.43 1.94 -17.07
N VAL A 189 -14.15 1.70 -17.37
CA VAL A 189 -13.09 1.67 -16.36
C VAL A 189 -12.80 3.07 -15.83
N GLN A 190 -12.73 4.05 -16.70
CA GLN A 190 -12.50 5.44 -16.30
C GLN A 190 -13.67 5.99 -15.46
N GLU A 191 -14.91 5.69 -15.81
CA GLU A 191 -16.09 6.05 -15.00
C GLU A 191 -16.04 5.43 -13.60
N ALA A 192 -15.62 4.17 -13.50
CA ALA A 192 -15.46 3.50 -12.20
C ALA A 192 -14.30 4.08 -11.37
N VAL A 193 -13.21 4.50 -12.02
CA VAL A 193 -12.08 5.20 -11.36
C VAL A 193 -12.54 6.57 -10.86
N GLU A 194 -13.27 7.35 -11.67
CA GLU A 194 -13.80 8.65 -11.28
C GLU A 194 -14.78 8.52 -10.11
N THR A 195 -15.69 7.54 -10.16
CA THR A 195 -16.62 7.24 -9.06
C THR A 195 -15.88 6.96 -7.74
N ALA A 196 -14.86 6.10 -7.79
CA ALA A 196 -14.06 5.78 -6.61
C ALA A 196 -13.29 7.00 -6.07
N GLN A 197 -12.77 7.84 -6.96
CA GLN A 197 -12.05 9.06 -6.60
C GLN A 197 -12.97 10.08 -5.93
N GLU A 198 -14.14 10.35 -6.50
CA GLU A 198 -15.12 11.28 -5.94
C GLU A 198 -15.56 10.81 -4.54
N ALA A 199 -15.88 9.53 -4.38
CA ALA A 199 -16.26 8.95 -3.09
C ALA A 199 -15.15 9.09 -2.03
N CYS A 200 -13.88 8.85 -2.40
CA CYS A 200 -12.75 9.04 -1.47
C CYS A 200 -12.59 10.51 -1.05
N ILE A 201 -12.75 11.45 -1.98
CA ILE A 201 -12.67 12.88 -1.69
C ILE A 201 -13.81 13.29 -0.74
N GLU A 202 -15.05 12.86 -1.01
CA GLU A 202 -16.22 13.16 -0.18
C GLU A 202 -16.09 12.56 1.22
N ALA A 203 -15.58 11.34 1.34
CA ALA A 203 -15.32 10.68 2.61
C ALA A 203 -14.10 11.25 3.36
N GLY A 204 -13.28 12.09 2.73
CA GLY A 204 -12.02 12.59 3.28
C GLY A 204 -10.94 11.51 3.44
N VAL A 205 -11.08 10.37 2.74
CA VAL A 205 -10.13 9.26 2.76
C VAL A 205 -9.04 9.52 1.72
N PRO A 206 -7.75 9.56 2.11
CA PRO A 206 -6.65 9.72 1.19
C PRO A 206 -6.64 8.63 0.11
N LEU A 207 -6.47 9.02 -1.15
CA LEU A 207 -6.44 8.09 -2.27
C LEU A 207 -5.03 7.96 -2.85
N GLY A 208 -4.65 6.72 -3.16
CA GLY A 208 -3.38 6.35 -3.77
C GLY A 208 -3.52 5.78 -5.17
N VAL A 209 -2.47 5.95 -5.96
CA VAL A 209 -2.38 5.38 -7.31
C VAL A 209 -0.92 5.13 -7.71
N SER A 210 -0.72 4.28 -8.71
CA SER A 210 0.58 4.09 -9.37
C SER A 210 0.70 5.02 -10.58
N ALA A 211 1.85 5.69 -10.69
CA ALA A 211 2.21 6.52 -11.83
C ALA A 211 3.43 5.90 -12.54
N THR A 212 3.38 5.80 -13.86
CA THR A 212 4.46 5.26 -14.69
C THR A 212 5.28 6.36 -15.38
N SER A 213 4.80 7.60 -15.29
CA SER A 213 5.47 8.78 -15.83
C SER A 213 5.29 9.98 -14.91
N VAL A 214 6.08 11.03 -15.14
CA VAL A 214 5.92 12.31 -14.45
C VAL A 214 4.53 12.91 -14.73
N ALA A 215 4.07 12.82 -15.98
CA ALA A 215 2.76 13.33 -16.37
C ALA A 215 1.61 12.60 -15.64
N ASP A 216 1.71 11.26 -15.47
CA ASP A 216 0.73 10.49 -14.71
C ASP A 216 0.73 10.92 -13.24
N ALA A 217 1.92 11.14 -12.65
CA ALA A 217 2.04 11.60 -11.28
C ALA A 217 1.45 13.00 -11.07
N GLU A 218 1.73 13.94 -11.98
CA GLU A 218 1.15 15.29 -11.96
C GLU A 218 -0.36 15.24 -12.11
N SER A 219 -0.88 14.46 -13.07
CA SER A 219 -2.31 14.27 -13.27
C SER A 219 -2.99 13.69 -12.02
N ALA A 220 -2.39 12.68 -11.40
CA ALA A 220 -2.91 12.10 -10.17
C ALA A 220 -2.98 13.13 -9.02
N LEU A 221 -1.92 13.95 -8.86
CA LEU A 221 -1.89 14.99 -7.85
C LEU A 221 -2.93 16.10 -8.09
N ASP A 222 -3.15 16.48 -9.35
CA ASP A 222 -4.17 17.46 -9.74
C ASP A 222 -5.59 16.91 -9.53
N ALA A 223 -5.76 15.60 -9.71
CA ALA A 223 -6.99 14.87 -9.41
C ALA A 223 -7.24 14.63 -7.90
N GLY A 224 -6.34 15.11 -7.02
CA GLY A 224 -6.50 15.05 -5.57
C GLY A 224 -5.90 13.81 -4.90
N HIS A 225 -5.19 12.96 -5.63
CA HIS A 225 -4.48 11.84 -5.02
C HIS A 225 -3.38 12.33 -4.08
N ARG A 226 -3.19 11.62 -2.98
CA ARG A 226 -2.21 11.99 -1.95
C ARG A 226 -1.12 10.97 -1.76
N ILE A 227 -1.28 9.77 -2.30
CA ILE A 227 -0.32 8.67 -2.25
C ILE A 227 0.05 8.30 -3.69
N VAL A 228 1.29 8.54 -4.11
CA VAL A 228 1.72 8.27 -5.48
C VAL A 228 2.92 7.33 -5.48
N ARG A 229 2.77 6.17 -6.12
CA ARG A 229 3.86 5.24 -6.35
C ARG A 229 4.51 5.51 -7.70
N LEU A 230 5.79 5.88 -7.69
CA LEU A 230 6.57 6.37 -8.84
C LEU A 230 7.33 5.23 -9.56
N GLY A 231 6.66 4.14 -9.91
CA GLY A 231 7.29 3.02 -10.60
C GLY A 231 8.00 2.01 -9.68
N ASP A 232 8.98 1.29 -10.23
CA ASP A 232 9.77 0.26 -9.53
C ASP A 232 11.20 0.14 -10.09
N GLU A 233 12.06 -0.59 -9.38
CA GLU A 233 13.45 -0.79 -9.78
C GLU A 233 13.62 -1.60 -11.08
N MET A 234 12.70 -2.50 -11.39
CA MET A 234 12.79 -3.33 -12.60
C MET A 234 12.50 -2.50 -13.84
N GLU A 235 11.53 -1.59 -13.74
CA GLU A 235 11.23 -0.63 -14.79
C GLU A 235 12.41 0.35 -14.97
N ALA A 236 12.93 0.91 -13.87
CA ALA A 236 14.03 1.84 -13.87
C ALA A 236 15.29 1.23 -14.51
N VAL A 237 15.64 -0.02 -14.14
CA VAL A 237 16.78 -0.74 -14.72
C VAL A 237 16.55 -1.01 -16.21
N ARG A 238 15.38 -1.50 -16.59
CA ARG A 238 15.05 -1.79 -17.99
C ARG A 238 15.16 -0.55 -18.86
N LYS A 239 14.62 0.57 -18.40
CA LYS A 239 14.68 1.85 -19.10
C LYS A 239 16.11 2.35 -19.22
N LEU A 240 16.80 2.54 -18.10
CA LEU A 240 18.13 3.16 -18.07
C LEU A 240 19.18 2.31 -18.79
N VAL A 241 19.21 1.00 -18.53
CA VAL A 241 20.20 0.10 -19.14
C VAL A 241 19.85 -0.15 -20.59
N GLY A 242 18.57 -0.26 -20.95
CA GLY A 242 18.12 -0.39 -22.33
C GLY A 242 18.47 0.81 -23.19
N GLU A 243 18.25 2.03 -22.71
CA GLU A 243 18.65 3.26 -23.41
C GLU A 243 20.17 3.33 -23.63
N ARG A 244 20.96 2.96 -22.62
CA ARG A 244 22.43 2.95 -22.73
C ARG A 244 22.93 1.88 -23.71
N LEU A 245 22.30 0.70 -23.69
CA LEU A 245 22.65 -0.39 -24.61
C LEU A 245 22.34 -0.02 -26.06
N ALA A 246 21.18 0.57 -26.32
CA ALA A 246 20.81 1.07 -27.64
C ALA A 246 21.82 2.12 -28.14
N ALA A 247 22.16 3.10 -27.29
CA ALA A 247 23.09 4.16 -27.66
C ALA A 247 24.52 3.66 -27.98
N VAL A 248 24.94 2.54 -27.39
CA VAL A 248 26.26 1.94 -27.68
C VAL A 248 26.18 0.98 -28.87
N GLY A 249 25.03 0.30 -29.07
CA GLY A 249 24.83 -0.68 -30.18
C GLY A 249 24.62 -0.05 -31.55
N ASP A 250 24.16 1.21 -31.63
CA ASP A 250 23.97 1.94 -32.91
C ASP A 250 25.30 2.52 -33.47
N GLY A 251 26.44 2.11 -32.92
CA GLY A 251 27.78 2.61 -33.31
C GLY A 251 28.58 1.73 -34.28
N ASP A 252 27.94 0.73 -34.94
CA ASP A 252 28.59 -0.14 -35.98
C ASP A 252 28.04 0.16 -37.38
#